data_d4ae886029e2b84bb31b9cb524e260a7
#
_entry.id   d4ae886029e2b84bb31b9cb524e260a7
#
_cell.length_a   1.000
_cell.length_b   1.000
_cell.length_c   1.000
_cell.angle_alpha   90.00
_cell.angle_beta   90.00
_cell.angle_gamma   90.00
#
_symmetry.space_group_name_H-M   'P 1'
#
loop_
_entity.id
_entity.type
_entity.pdbx_description
1 polymer ?
#
loop_
_entity_poly.entity_id
_entity_poly.type
_entity_poly.pdbx_seq_one_letter_code
_entity_poly.pdbx_strand_id
1 'polypeptide(L)'
;MNHKALVVIDIQNDITRHYRDIMDKLNAAIEWAAESGMEIVYIQHNNLSAGTRTFKPGTKGAELVPELRIVSDHIFVKTKASALTSEAFSEFIRSKDIREFYITGADATACVKSTCFNMTKAGYVVHIISDCVTSYDLKKIPEMLAYYTDKGCEVKNLASIWE
;
A
#
# COMPACT_ATOMS: atom_id res chain seq x y z
N MET A 1 14.28 -7.74 -16.14
CA MET A 1 13.15 -7.72 -15.22
C MET A 1 13.53 -6.94 -13.95
N ASN A 2 12.66 -6.06 -13.48
CA ASN A 2 13.00 -5.07 -12.46
C ASN A 2 13.02 -5.64 -11.03
N HIS A 3 12.27 -6.70 -10.72
CA HIS A 3 12.11 -7.30 -9.39
C HIS A 3 11.59 -6.34 -8.31
N LYS A 4 10.98 -5.23 -8.72
CA LYS A 4 10.44 -4.21 -7.82
C LYS A 4 8.95 -4.03 -8.05
N ALA A 5 8.23 -3.71 -6.99
CA ALA A 5 6.81 -3.38 -7.08
C ALA A 5 6.47 -2.16 -6.24
N LEU A 6 5.60 -1.32 -6.76
CA LEU A 6 4.90 -0.31 -5.97
C LEU A 6 3.58 -0.92 -5.53
N VAL A 7 3.29 -0.86 -4.25
CA VAL A 7 2.07 -1.44 -3.67
C VAL A 7 1.22 -0.31 -3.08
N VAL A 8 -0.03 -0.24 -3.53
CA VAL A 8 -1.02 0.73 -3.05
C VAL A 8 -1.98 -0.01 -2.14
N ILE A 9 -1.95 0.29 -0.84
CA ILE A 9 -2.71 -0.45 0.17
C ILE A 9 -3.99 0.29 0.54
N ASP A 10 -5.14 -0.37 0.31
CA ASP A 10 -6.45 -0.01 0.86
C ASP A 10 -6.93 1.41 0.55
N ILE A 11 -6.67 1.93 -0.64
CA ILE A 11 -7.20 3.23 -1.08
C ILE A 11 -8.60 3.00 -1.68
N GLN A 12 -9.55 2.84 -0.79
CA GLN A 12 -10.94 2.46 -1.09
C GLN A 12 -11.91 3.55 -0.63
N ASN A 13 -13.15 3.51 -1.11
CA ASN A 13 -14.13 4.57 -0.79
C ASN A 13 -14.41 4.72 0.71
N ASP A 14 -14.36 3.63 1.47
CA ASP A 14 -14.55 3.66 2.93
C ASP A 14 -13.31 4.07 3.71
N ILE A 15 -12.21 4.41 3.03
CA ILE A 15 -10.95 4.78 3.69
C ILE A 15 -11.10 6.12 4.43
N THR A 16 -10.11 6.43 5.25
CA THR A 16 -10.14 7.64 6.06
C THR A 16 -10.35 8.89 5.22
N ARG A 17 -10.89 9.93 5.86
CA ARG A 17 -11.12 11.25 5.24
C ARG A 17 -9.82 11.92 4.73
N HIS A 18 -8.66 11.41 5.11
CA HIS A 18 -7.37 11.99 4.74
C HIS A 18 -6.76 11.43 3.46
N TYR A 19 -7.39 10.46 2.80
CA TYR A 19 -6.80 9.90 1.59
C TYR A 19 -6.63 10.95 0.49
N ARG A 20 -7.49 11.97 0.46
CA ARG A 20 -7.41 13.02 -0.56
C ARG A 20 -6.14 13.85 -0.44
N ASP A 21 -5.58 13.95 0.77
CA ASP A 21 -4.36 14.73 1.02
C ASP A 21 -3.14 14.13 0.32
N ILE A 22 -3.16 12.84 0.04
CA ILE A 22 -2.04 12.16 -0.61
C ILE A 22 -2.31 11.82 -2.07
N MET A 23 -3.50 12.05 -2.59
CA MET A 23 -3.92 11.51 -3.88
C MET A 23 -3.03 11.98 -5.04
N ASP A 24 -2.72 13.25 -5.12
CA ASP A 24 -1.87 13.77 -6.20
C ASP A 24 -0.48 13.17 -6.17
N LYS A 25 0.12 13.09 -4.98
CA LYS A 25 1.45 12.49 -4.81
C LYS A 25 1.43 10.99 -5.04
N LEU A 26 0.37 10.33 -4.59
CA LEU A 26 0.20 8.90 -4.81
C LEU A 26 0.11 8.60 -6.31
N ASN A 27 -0.70 9.34 -7.05
CA ASN A 27 -0.82 9.14 -8.49
C ASN A 27 0.51 9.44 -9.20
N ALA A 28 1.25 10.46 -8.74
CA ALA A 28 2.58 10.74 -9.29
C ALA A 28 3.57 9.59 -9.01
N ALA A 29 3.50 8.98 -7.83
CA ALA A 29 4.32 7.82 -7.50
C ALA A 29 3.98 6.61 -8.38
N ILE A 30 2.70 6.41 -8.67
CA ILE A 30 2.25 5.34 -9.57
C ILE A 30 2.83 5.53 -10.96
N GLU A 31 2.79 6.76 -11.50
CA GLU A 31 3.36 7.05 -12.80
C GLU A 31 4.87 6.85 -12.82
N TRP A 32 5.56 7.34 -11.80
CA TRP A 32 7.00 7.16 -11.68
C TRP A 32 7.37 5.67 -11.68
N ALA A 33 6.67 4.87 -10.87
CA ALA A 33 6.95 3.43 -10.78
C ALA A 33 6.68 2.72 -12.10
N ALA A 34 5.58 3.06 -12.79
CA ALA A 34 5.24 2.48 -14.09
C ALA A 34 6.32 2.81 -15.12
N GLU A 35 6.76 4.06 -15.19
CA GLU A 35 7.81 4.51 -16.10
C GLU A 35 9.16 3.86 -15.79
N SER A 36 9.38 3.50 -14.51
CA SER A 36 10.60 2.83 -14.06
C SER A 36 10.58 1.32 -14.29
N GLY A 37 9.52 0.80 -14.88
CA GLY A 37 9.40 -0.63 -15.17
C GLY A 37 9.04 -1.51 -13.98
N MET A 38 8.54 -0.92 -12.91
CA MET A 38 8.08 -1.68 -11.73
C MET A 38 6.71 -2.30 -11.98
N GLU A 39 6.43 -3.39 -11.26
CA GLU A 39 5.07 -3.90 -11.17
C GLU A 39 4.25 -2.97 -10.28
N ILE A 40 3.00 -2.68 -10.67
CA ILE A 40 2.10 -1.85 -9.88
C ILE A 40 1.00 -2.73 -9.33
N VAL A 41 0.86 -2.75 -8.01
CA VAL A 41 -0.07 -3.63 -7.30
C VAL A 41 -1.02 -2.80 -6.44
N TYR A 42 -2.29 -3.15 -6.51
CA TYR A 42 -3.35 -2.53 -5.69
C TYR A 42 -3.89 -3.58 -4.74
N ILE A 43 -3.94 -3.25 -3.45
CA ILE A 43 -4.49 -4.13 -2.42
C ILE A 43 -5.86 -3.58 -2.02
N GLN A 44 -6.85 -4.47 -2.01
CA GLN A 44 -8.21 -4.14 -1.64
C GLN A 44 -8.59 -4.98 -0.42
N HIS A 45 -8.97 -4.31 0.66
CA HIS A 45 -9.38 -4.99 1.88
C HIS A 45 -10.88 -5.29 1.85
N ASN A 46 -11.24 -6.53 2.16
CA ASN A 46 -12.62 -6.93 2.41
C ASN A 46 -12.76 -7.34 3.87
N ASN A 47 -13.68 -6.70 4.58
CA ASN A 47 -13.98 -7.02 5.97
C ASN A 47 -15.12 -8.05 6.01
N LEU A 48 -14.82 -9.24 6.50
CA LEU A 48 -15.77 -10.34 6.55
C LEU A 48 -16.54 -10.42 7.88
N SER A 49 -16.30 -9.49 8.80
CA SER A 49 -16.98 -9.50 10.11
C SER A 49 -18.48 -9.28 9.93
N ALA A 50 -19.28 -10.02 10.69
CA ALA A 50 -20.73 -9.87 10.66
C ALA A 50 -21.12 -8.46 11.09
N GLY A 51 -22.02 -7.83 10.31
CA GLY A 51 -22.51 -6.48 10.61
C GLY A 51 -21.56 -5.35 10.28
N THR A 52 -20.42 -5.63 9.62
CA THR A 52 -19.50 -4.54 9.23
C THR A 52 -20.19 -3.55 8.30
N ARG A 53 -19.83 -2.28 8.45
CA ARG A 53 -20.28 -1.19 7.57
C ARG A 53 -19.17 -0.67 6.68
N THR A 54 -17.91 -1.07 6.95
CA THR A 54 -16.75 -0.63 6.18
C THR A 54 -16.12 -1.83 5.47
N PHE A 55 -15.67 -1.59 4.25
CA PHE A 55 -15.01 -2.57 3.40
C PHE A 55 -15.82 -3.86 3.24
N LYS A 56 -17.15 -3.74 3.24
CA LYS A 56 -18.03 -4.90 3.05
C LYS A 56 -17.93 -5.40 1.61
N PRO A 57 -17.65 -6.69 1.40
CA PRO A 57 -17.55 -7.24 0.05
C PRO A 57 -18.76 -6.92 -0.82
N GLY A 58 -18.52 -6.52 -2.07
CA GLY A 58 -19.57 -6.23 -3.03
C GLY A 58 -20.23 -4.88 -2.88
N THR A 59 -19.77 -4.03 -1.95
CA THR A 59 -20.31 -2.69 -1.78
C THR A 59 -19.43 -1.65 -2.48
N LYS A 60 -20.01 -0.50 -2.79
CA LYS A 60 -19.27 0.62 -3.36
C LYS A 60 -18.19 1.12 -2.39
N GLY A 61 -18.43 1.05 -1.08
CA GLY A 61 -17.48 1.45 -0.06
C GLY A 61 -16.18 0.64 -0.11
N ALA A 62 -16.25 -0.62 -0.52
CA ALA A 62 -15.09 -1.48 -0.64
C ALA A 62 -14.33 -1.30 -1.96
N GLU A 63 -14.89 -0.57 -2.93
CA GLU A 63 -14.21 -0.33 -4.20
C GLU A 63 -13.06 0.66 -4.04
N LEU A 64 -12.05 0.54 -4.90
CA LEU A 64 -10.96 1.52 -4.98
C LEU A 64 -11.54 2.88 -5.35
N VAL A 65 -10.97 3.95 -4.79
CA VAL A 65 -11.49 5.30 -5.06
C VAL A 65 -11.32 5.65 -6.54
N PRO A 66 -12.30 6.33 -7.16
CA PRO A 66 -12.26 6.62 -8.60
C PRO A 66 -11.12 7.56 -9.01
N GLU A 67 -10.61 8.38 -8.10
CA GLU A 67 -9.50 9.29 -8.38
C GLU A 67 -8.14 8.57 -8.46
N LEU A 68 -8.07 7.33 -7.97
CA LEU A 68 -6.84 6.55 -7.99
C LEU A 68 -6.52 6.11 -9.43
N ARG A 69 -5.27 6.36 -9.84
CA ARG A 69 -4.82 5.96 -11.17
C ARG A 69 -4.56 4.46 -11.22
N ILE A 70 -5.32 3.76 -12.04
CA ILE A 70 -5.19 2.30 -12.21
C ILE A 70 -4.45 2.05 -13.52
N VAL A 71 -3.22 1.56 -13.44
CA VAL A 71 -2.35 1.32 -14.60
C VAL A 71 -2.04 -0.15 -14.82
N SER A 72 -2.58 -1.03 -13.97
CA SER A 72 -2.42 -2.48 -14.10
C SER A 72 -3.67 -3.18 -13.60
N ASP A 73 -3.80 -4.46 -13.93
CA ASP A 73 -4.87 -5.30 -13.42
C ASP A 73 -4.46 -6.14 -12.20
N HIS A 74 -3.33 -5.82 -11.59
CA HIS A 74 -2.82 -6.53 -10.42
C HIS A 74 -3.51 -6.02 -9.16
N ILE A 75 -4.79 -6.39 -9.01
CA ILE A 75 -5.62 -6.02 -7.87
C ILE A 75 -5.84 -7.28 -7.05
N PHE A 76 -5.37 -7.27 -5.81
CA PHE A 76 -5.46 -8.43 -4.92
C PHE A 76 -6.29 -8.10 -3.70
N VAL A 77 -7.20 -9.01 -3.35
CA VAL A 77 -8.08 -8.86 -2.19
C VAL A 77 -7.46 -9.55 -0.98
N LYS A 78 -7.50 -8.87 0.16
CA LYS A 78 -7.14 -9.46 1.45
C LYS A 78 -8.29 -9.30 2.43
N THR A 79 -8.30 -10.12 3.47
CA THR A 79 -9.31 -10.07 4.54
C THR A 79 -8.69 -9.87 5.92
N LYS A 80 -7.38 -9.74 5.99
CA LYS A 80 -6.61 -9.47 7.21
C LYS A 80 -5.69 -8.28 6.98
N ALA A 81 -5.07 -7.78 8.04
CA ALA A 81 -4.31 -6.52 7.98
C ALA A 81 -3.15 -6.56 7.00
N SER A 82 -2.30 -7.58 7.06
CA SER A 82 -1.14 -7.66 6.16
C SER A 82 -1.54 -8.09 4.75
N ALA A 83 -1.01 -7.39 3.76
CA ALA A 83 -1.22 -7.76 2.35
C ALA A 83 -0.63 -9.14 2.03
N LEU A 84 0.39 -9.58 2.75
CA LEU A 84 1.00 -10.90 2.53
C LEU A 84 0.07 -12.06 2.91
N THR A 85 -1.04 -11.78 3.60
CA THR A 85 -2.07 -12.80 3.87
C THR A 85 -2.89 -13.14 2.63
N SER A 86 -2.85 -12.33 1.59
CA SER A 86 -3.47 -12.67 0.30
C SER A 86 -2.60 -13.71 -0.41
N GLU A 87 -3.14 -14.91 -0.61
CA GLU A 87 -2.42 -15.96 -1.31
C GLU A 87 -2.12 -15.56 -2.76
N ALA A 88 -3.07 -14.89 -3.42
CA ALA A 88 -2.89 -14.44 -4.79
C ALA A 88 -1.75 -13.42 -4.91
N PHE A 89 -1.64 -12.49 -3.97
CA PHE A 89 -0.55 -11.54 -3.95
C PHE A 89 0.78 -12.24 -3.66
N SER A 90 0.81 -13.15 -2.68
CA SER A 90 2.02 -13.91 -2.37
C SER A 90 2.51 -14.75 -3.55
N GLU A 91 1.58 -15.36 -4.30
CA GLU A 91 1.93 -16.10 -5.52
C GLU A 91 2.47 -15.16 -6.61
N PHE A 92 1.87 -13.98 -6.76
CA PHE A 92 2.35 -12.96 -7.69
C PHE A 92 3.79 -12.56 -7.38
N ILE A 93 4.08 -12.33 -6.09
CA ILE A 93 5.44 -11.98 -5.66
C ILE A 93 6.44 -13.07 -6.05
N ARG A 94 6.08 -14.32 -5.82
CA ARG A 94 6.95 -15.46 -6.18
C ARG A 94 7.13 -15.59 -7.68
N SER A 95 6.04 -15.53 -8.44
CA SER A 95 6.07 -15.73 -9.88
C SER A 95 6.85 -14.63 -10.61
N LYS A 96 6.80 -13.40 -10.11
CA LYS A 96 7.53 -12.25 -10.66
C LYS A 96 8.88 -12.05 -10.01
N ASP A 97 9.24 -12.86 -9.03
CA ASP A 97 10.49 -12.74 -8.26
C ASP A 97 10.68 -11.31 -7.73
N ILE A 98 9.65 -10.76 -7.12
CA ILE A 98 9.72 -9.42 -6.52
C ILE A 98 10.50 -9.51 -5.21
N ARG A 99 11.47 -8.62 -5.03
CA ARG A 99 12.36 -8.59 -3.86
C ARG A 99 12.39 -7.24 -3.16
N GLU A 100 11.88 -6.22 -3.80
CA GLU A 100 11.93 -4.85 -3.30
C GLU A 100 10.57 -4.18 -3.51
N PHE A 101 10.07 -3.54 -2.45
CA PHE A 101 8.73 -2.95 -2.45
C PHE A 101 8.79 -1.48 -2.09
N TYR A 102 7.98 -0.69 -2.79
CA TYR A 102 7.67 0.70 -2.45
C TYR A 102 6.23 0.71 -1.95
N ILE A 103 6.03 1.07 -0.69
CA ILE A 103 4.74 0.94 -0.02
C ILE A 103 4.07 2.31 0.09
N THR A 104 2.79 2.34 -0.30
CA THR A 104 1.92 3.52 -0.22
C THR A 104 0.56 3.10 0.31
N GLY A 105 -0.26 4.06 0.68
CA GLY A 105 -1.67 3.85 1.00
C GLY A 105 -2.02 4.07 2.44
N ALA A 106 -2.92 3.27 2.98
CA ALA A 106 -3.50 3.44 4.32
C ALA A 106 -3.85 2.09 4.96
N ASP A 107 -4.07 2.02 6.22
CA ASP A 107 -3.78 3.01 7.24
C ASP A 107 -2.35 2.80 7.74
N ALA A 108 -1.62 3.88 7.95
CA ALA A 108 -0.22 3.82 8.40
C ALA A 108 -0.06 3.11 9.74
N THR A 109 -1.09 3.11 10.58
CA THR A 109 -1.06 2.46 11.91
C THR A 109 -1.57 1.02 11.89
N ALA A 110 -2.10 0.55 10.76
CA ALA A 110 -2.77 -0.76 10.68
C ALA A 110 -2.28 -1.59 9.48
N CYS A 111 -2.94 -1.51 8.34
CA CYS A 111 -2.63 -2.37 7.20
C CYS A 111 -1.26 -2.09 6.59
N VAL A 112 -0.85 -0.84 6.50
CA VAL A 112 0.50 -0.48 6.05
C VAL A 112 1.54 -1.00 7.04
N LYS A 113 1.32 -0.77 8.33
CA LYS A 113 2.21 -1.24 9.40
C LYS A 113 2.42 -2.74 9.35
N SER A 114 1.33 -3.50 9.32
CA SER A 114 1.38 -4.97 9.32
C SER A 114 2.08 -5.51 8.07
N THR A 115 1.80 -4.91 6.92
CA THR A 115 2.41 -5.32 5.66
C THR A 115 3.91 -5.07 5.67
N CYS A 116 4.34 -3.88 6.08
CA CYS A 116 5.76 -3.53 6.14
C CYS A 116 6.51 -4.41 7.12
N PHE A 117 5.94 -4.66 8.30
CA PHE A 117 6.55 -5.53 9.28
C PHE A 117 6.77 -6.94 8.73
N ASN A 118 5.73 -7.52 8.13
CA ASN A 118 5.83 -8.87 7.58
C ASN A 118 6.79 -8.95 6.40
N MET A 119 6.84 -7.93 5.55
CA MET A 119 7.77 -7.88 4.42
C MET A 119 9.22 -7.80 4.89
N THR A 120 9.53 -6.93 5.86
CA THR A 120 10.89 -6.81 6.39
C THR A 120 11.32 -8.10 7.10
N LYS A 121 10.40 -8.71 7.86
CA LYS A 121 10.66 -9.98 8.53
C LYS A 121 10.93 -11.11 7.53
N ALA A 122 10.30 -11.06 6.36
CA ALA A 122 10.50 -12.05 5.29
C ALA A 122 11.79 -11.80 4.49
N GLY A 123 12.51 -10.72 4.76
CA GLY A 123 13.79 -10.43 4.11
C GLY A 123 13.70 -9.54 2.87
N TYR A 124 12.54 -8.99 2.56
CA TYR A 124 12.40 -8.07 1.43
C TYR A 124 12.95 -6.69 1.77
N VAL A 125 13.42 -5.99 0.75
CA VAL A 125 13.76 -4.57 0.86
C VAL A 125 12.47 -3.77 0.78
N VAL A 126 12.20 -2.94 1.78
CA VAL A 126 10.94 -2.19 1.88
C VAL A 126 11.23 -0.70 1.99
N HIS A 127 10.67 0.06 1.06
CA HIS A 127 10.68 1.52 1.09
C HIS A 127 9.28 2.02 1.40
N ILE A 128 9.17 3.01 2.28
CA ILE A 128 7.93 3.72 2.55
C ILE A 128 8.04 5.08 1.88
N ILE A 129 7.09 5.41 1.01
CA ILE A 129 7.03 6.74 0.43
C ILE A 129 6.23 7.60 1.39
N SER A 130 6.92 8.43 2.17
CA SER A 130 6.36 9.11 3.35
C SER A 130 5.19 10.04 3.02
N ASP A 131 5.20 10.69 1.87
CA ASP A 131 4.12 11.57 1.45
C ASP A 131 3.03 10.88 0.64
N CYS A 132 3.09 9.55 0.56
CA CYS A 132 2.08 8.71 -0.09
C CYS A 132 1.42 7.73 0.89
N VAL A 133 1.58 7.93 2.21
CA VAL A 133 0.86 7.15 3.22
C VAL A 133 0.01 8.08 4.07
N THR A 134 -1.12 7.56 4.55
CA THR A 134 -2.04 8.35 5.35
C THR A 134 -2.65 7.50 6.47
N SER A 135 -3.37 8.15 7.39
CA SER A 135 -3.98 7.51 8.55
C SER A 135 -5.27 8.23 8.92
N TYR A 136 -6.13 7.54 9.65
CA TYR A 136 -7.30 8.15 10.27
C TYR A 136 -6.91 9.28 11.24
N ASP A 137 -5.70 9.27 11.74
CA ASP A 137 -5.16 10.29 12.65
C ASP A 137 -3.79 10.73 12.12
N LEU A 138 -3.74 11.88 11.48
CA LEU A 138 -2.51 12.43 10.89
C LEU A 138 -1.42 12.69 11.93
N LYS A 139 -1.78 12.86 13.20
CA LYS A 139 -0.81 13.04 14.28
C LYS A 139 0.05 11.80 14.51
N LYS A 140 -0.43 10.63 14.08
CA LYS A 140 0.30 9.36 14.19
C LYS A 140 1.37 9.19 13.13
N ILE A 141 1.33 9.96 12.04
CA ILE A 141 2.25 9.77 10.92
C ILE A 141 3.72 9.88 11.33
N PRO A 142 4.17 10.94 12.03
CA PRO A 142 5.59 11.02 12.43
C PRO A 142 6.04 9.82 13.27
N GLU A 143 5.20 9.38 14.20
CA GLU A 143 5.47 8.21 15.04
C GLU A 143 5.61 6.94 14.19
N MET A 144 4.74 6.77 13.21
CA MET A 144 4.77 5.61 12.33
C MET A 144 5.99 5.61 11.41
N LEU A 145 6.39 6.77 10.88
CA LEU A 145 7.60 6.85 10.06
C LEU A 145 8.84 6.45 10.87
N ALA A 146 8.92 6.87 12.13
CA ALA A 146 9.98 6.44 13.03
C ALA A 146 9.94 4.93 13.29
N TYR A 147 8.74 4.37 13.47
CA TYR A 147 8.54 2.93 13.63
C TYR A 147 9.06 2.16 12.42
N TYR A 148 8.71 2.59 11.20
CA TYR A 148 9.16 1.92 9.99
C TYR A 148 10.68 1.90 9.88
N THR A 149 11.32 3.04 10.15
CA THR A 149 12.78 3.14 10.15
C THR A 149 13.39 2.19 11.16
N ASP A 150 12.83 2.14 12.37
CA ASP A 150 13.30 1.24 13.44
C ASP A 150 13.21 -0.24 13.03
N LYS A 151 12.20 -0.59 12.24
CA LYS A 151 12.00 -1.98 11.78
C LYS A 151 12.78 -2.33 10.52
N GLY A 152 13.58 -1.41 10.00
CA GLY A 152 14.46 -1.69 8.87
C GLY A 152 13.90 -1.27 7.52
N CYS A 153 12.79 -0.54 7.48
CA CYS A 153 12.30 0.05 6.25
C CYS A 153 13.07 1.32 5.93
N GLU A 154 13.22 1.61 4.65
CA GLU A 154 13.74 2.90 4.20
C GLU A 154 12.59 3.87 4.00
N VAL A 155 12.59 4.99 4.72
CA VAL A 155 11.56 6.02 4.59
C VAL A 155 12.09 7.11 3.69
N LYS A 156 11.40 7.36 2.57
CA LYS A 156 11.79 8.34 1.56
C LYS A 156 10.59 9.16 1.15
N ASN A 157 10.78 10.44 0.88
CA ASN A 157 9.72 11.24 0.27
C ASN A 157 9.77 11.08 -1.26
N LEU A 158 8.69 11.50 -1.92
CA LEU A 158 8.58 11.34 -3.37
C LEU A 158 9.70 12.08 -4.13
N ALA A 159 10.03 13.27 -3.70
CA ALA A 159 11.10 14.06 -4.34
C ALA A 159 12.44 13.32 -4.31
N SER A 160 12.77 12.64 -3.20
CA SER A 160 14.07 11.97 -3.08
C SER A 160 14.18 10.68 -3.93
N ILE A 161 13.07 10.03 -4.25
CA ILE A 161 13.11 8.82 -5.09
C ILE A 161 13.24 9.15 -6.58
N TRP A 162 12.95 10.37 -6.98
CA TRP A 162 13.07 10.81 -8.37
C TRP A 162 14.51 11.18 -8.76
N GLU A 163 15.40 11.30 -7.81
CA GLU A 163 16.80 11.63 -8.03
C GLU A 163 17.66 10.45 -8.51
#